data_88d1fc2609f0d1ee62562b1301b9834d
#
_entry.id   88d1fc2609f0d1ee62562b1301b9834d
#
_cell.length_a   1.000
_cell.length_b   1.000
_cell.length_c   1.000
_cell.angle_alpha   90.00
_cell.angle_beta   90.00
_cell.angle_gamma   90.00
#
_symmetry.space_group_name_H-M   'P 1'
#
loop_
_entity.id
_entity.type
_entity.pdbx_description
1 polymer ?
#
loop_
_entity_poly.entity_id
_entity_poly.type
_entity_poly.pdbx_seq_one_letter_code
_entity_poly.pdbx_strand_id
1 'polypeptide(L)'
;MFRIPDEIARLALERSEGFPVEGFVHGEGPAAPAILLIGEAPGEHEAVHGVPFIGRAGNELMKSLDSIGLSREDVYMTSSFRSRPYRWGTKKERDGTLTERKYNRPPTQK
;
A
#
# COMPACT_ATOMS: atom_id res chain seq x y z
N MET A 1 4.82 13.44 -12.30
CA MET A 1 4.46 12.12 -11.75
C MET A 1 3.06 11.74 -12.20
N PHE A 2 2.88 10.52 -12.69
CA PHE A 2 1.56 10.06 -13.09
C PHE A 2 0.69 9.74 -11.89
N ARG A 3 -0.58 10.15 -11.95
CA ARG A 3 -1.60 9.76 -10.96
C ARG A 3 -2.88 9.41 -11.69
N ILE A 4 -3.67 8.51 -11.12
CA ILE A 4 -5.01 8.25 -11.65
C ILE A 4 -5.87 9.51 -11.50
N PRO A 5 -6.85 9.73 -12.40
CA PRO A 5 -7.75 10.87 -12.27
C PRO A 5 -8.45 10.90 -10.91
N ASP A 6 -8.66 12.09 -10.37
CA ASP A 6 -9.31 12.26 -9.05
C ASP A 6 -10.72 11.67 -9.04
N GLU A 7 -11.41 11.69 -10.16
CA GLU A 7 -12.75 11.09 -10.29
C GLU A 7 -12.72 9.58 -10.04
N ILE A 8 -11.71 8.90 -10.57
CA ILE A 8 -11.55 7.46 -10.39
C ILE A 8 -11.18 7.15 -8.93
N ALA A 9 -10.28 7.94 -8.34
CA ALA A 9 -9.91 7.78 -6.93
C ALA A 9 -11.12 7.97 -6.03
N ARG A 10 -11.93 9.00 -6.28
CA ARG A 10 -13.16 9.25 -5.53
C ARG A 10 -14.14 8.09 -5.65
N LEU A 11 -14.33 7.56 -6.85
CA LEU A 11 -15.22 6.42 -7.07
C LEU A 11 -14.75 5.18 -6.31
N ALA A 12 -13.45 4.92 -6.29
CA ALA A 12 -12.88 3.82 -5.53
C ALA A 12 -13.12 3.99 -4.03
N LEU A 13 -12.94 5.19 -3.50
CA LEU A 13 -13.20 5.50 -2.10
C LEU A 13 -14.69 5.34 -1.75
N GLU A 14 -15.59 5.80 -2.59
CA GLU A 14 -17.03 5.62 -2.40
C GLU A 14 -17.42 4.15 -2.35
N ARG A 15 -16.87 3.34 -3.25
CA ARG A 15 -17.16 1.91 -3.31
C ARG A 15 -16.56 1.12 -2.14
N SER A 16 -15.56 1.67 -1.47
CA SER A 16 -14.95 1.04 -0.31
C SER A 16 -15.61 1.39 1.03
N GLU A 17 -16.59 2.31 1.03
CA GLU A 17 -17.32 2.68 2.23
C GLU A 17 -18.01 1.46 2.86
N GLY A 18 -17.94 1.36 4.18
CA GLY A 18 -18.53 0.24 4.92
C GLY A 18 -17.68 -1.02 4.95
N PHE A 19 -16.55 -1.06 4.25
CA PHE A 19 -15.62 -2.16 4.28
C PHE A 19 -14.43 -1.84 5.18
N PRO A 20 -13.79 -2.85 5.80
CA PRO A 20 -12.64 -2.60 6.68
C PRO A 20 -11.37 -2.34 5.86
N VAL A 21 -11.30 -1.16 5.26
CA VAL A 21 -10.16 -0.67 4.50
C VAL A 21 -9.85 0.77 4.89
N GLU A 22 -8.60 1.17 4.76
CA GLU A 22 -8.16 2.51 5.12
C GLU A 22 -6.98 2.98 4.26
N GLY A 23 -6.79 4.29 4.19
CA GLY A 23 -5.60 4.89 3.61
C GLY A 23 -5.42 4.63 2.13
N PHE A 24 -6.09 5.40 1.28
CA PHE A 24 -5.94 5.26 -0.18
C PHE A 24 -4.54 5.67 -0.62
N VAL A 25 -3.86 4.79 -1.34
CA VAL A 25 -2.49 5.01 -1.83
C VAL A 25 -2.51 5.17 -3.35
N HIS A 26 -2.16 6.37 -3.82
CA HIS A 26 -1.93 6.58 -5.24
C HIS A 26 -0.63 5.91 -5.67
N GLY A 27 -0.51 5.60 -6.95
CA GLY A 27 0.74 5.14 -7.50
C GLY A 27 1.82 6.24 -7.44
N GLU A 28 3.07 5.85 -7.46
CA GLU A 28 4.20 6.77 -7.44
C GLU A 28 5.23 6.38 -8.48
N GLY A 29 5.73 7.37 -9.22
CA GLY A 29 6.76 7.19 -10.20
C GLY A 29 6.60 8.09 -11.42
N PRO A 30 7.52 7.98 -12.39
CA PRO A 30 7.47 8.80 -13.61
C PRO A 30 6.28 8.44 -14.49
N ALA A 31 5.87 9.38 -15.35
CA ALA A 31 4.75 9.17 -16.28
C ALA A 31 5.06 8.13 -17.37
N ALA A 32 6.34 7.97 -17.72
CA ALA A 32 6.80 7.01 -18.74
C ALA A 32 7.89 6.11 -18.14
N PRO A 33 7.53 5.22 -17.20
CA PRO A 33 8.52 4.36 -16.55
C PRO A 33 8.99 3.24 -17.45
N ALA A 34 10.22 2.78 -17.21
CA ALA A 34 10.74 1.58 -17.89
C ALA A 34 10.09 0.31 -17.30
N ILE A 35 9.73 0.34 -16.02
CA ILE A 35 9.17 -0.81 -15.30
C ILE A 35 7.95 -0.35 -14.48
N LEU A 36 6.91 -1.15 -14.51
CA LEU A 36 5.72 -0.99 -13.67
C LEU A 36 5.71 -2.10 -12.63
N LEU A 37 5.67 -1.73 -11.36
CA LEU A 37 5.55 -2.66 -10.25
C LEU A 37 4.16 -2.57 -9.64
N ILE A 38 3.45 -3.69 -9.59
CA ILE A 38 2.09 -3.76 -9.05
C ILE A 38 2.09 -4.74 -7.88
N GLY A 39 1.85 -4.23 -6.67
CA GLY A 39 1.66 -5.05 -5.48
C GLY A 39 0.21 -5.44 -5.29
N GLU A 40 -0.06 -6.23 -4.25
CA GLU A 40 -1.42 -6.68 -3.93
C GLU A 40 -2.23 -5.56 -3.29
N ALA A 41 -1.74 -5.01 -2.19
CA ALA A 41 -2.43 -3.97 -1.43
C ALA A 41 -1.45 -3.24 -0.51
N PRO A 42 -1.78 -2.00 -0.10
CA PRO A 42 -0.95 -1.28 0.88
C PRO A 42 -0.97 -1.95 2.25
N GLY A 43 0.14 -1.87 2.96
CA GLY A 43 0.23 -2.22 4.37
C GLY A 43 0.05 -1.00 5.28
N GLU A 44 0.36 -1.18 6.56
CA GLU A 44 0.20 -0.13 7.58
C GLU A 44 0.97 1.15 7.23
N HIS A 45 2.25 1.03 6.89
CA HIS A 45 3.10 2.18 6.60
C HIS A 45 2.66 2.91 5.33
N GLU A 46 2.32 2.16 4.30
CA GLU A 46 1.83 2.72 3.04
C GLU A 46 0.54 3.49 3.25
N ALA A 47 -0.39 2.93 4.03
CA ALA A 47 -1.69 3.57 4.30
C ALA A 47 -1.54 4.89 5.07
N VAL A 48 -0.60 4.96 6.01
CA VAL A 48 -0.34 6.17 6.80
C VAL A 48 0.30 7.27 5.96
N HIS A 49 1.27 6.91 5.13
CA HIS A 49 2.06 7.89 4.36
C HIS A 49 1.53 8.16 2.96
N GLY A 50 0.63 7.33 2.45
CA GLY A 50 0.10 7.47 1.09
C GLY A 50 1.10 7.13 -0.01
N VAL A 51 2.14 6.38 0.30
CA VAL A 51 3.24 6.03 -0.61
C VAL A 51 3.34 4.51 -0.72
N PRO A 52 3.47 3.93 -1.95
CA PRO A 52 3.60 2.49 -2.10
C PRO A 52 5.00 1.98 -1.72
N PHE A 53 5.07 0.72 -1.30
CA PHE A 53 6.33 -0.01 -1.05
C PHE A 53 7.30 0.70 -0.11
N ILE A 54 6.84 1.11 1.08
CA ILE A 54 7.69 1.76 2.09
C ILE A 54 7.81 0.95 3.38
N GLY A 55 7.06 -0.14 3.52
CA GLY A 55 7.18 -1.04 4.65
C GLY A 55 8.36 -2.00 4.47
N ARG A 56 8.39 -3.05 5.29
CA ARG A 56 9.47 -4.03 5.29
C ARG A 56 9.67 -4.69 3.92
N ALA A 57 8.59 -5.15 3.30
CA ALA A 57 8.64 -5.76 1.96
C ALA A 57 9.11 -4.75 0.91
N GLY A 58 8.65 -3.50 1.03
CA GLY A 58 9.08 -2.42 0.14
C GLY A 58 10.58 -2.14 0.25
N ASN A 59 11.13 -2.15 1.45
CA ASN A 59 12.56 -1.95 1.67
C ASN A 59 13.39 -3.08 1.04
N GLU A 60 12.93 -4.31 1.15
CA GLU A 60 13.60 -5.45 0.50
C GLU A 60 13.54 -5.33 -1.03
N LEU A 61 12.40 -4.89 -1.56
CA LEU A 61 12.26 -4.64 -3.00
C LEU A 61 13.23 -3.56 -3.48
N MET A 62 13.38 -2.47 -2.71
CA MET A 62 14.31 -1.39 -3.05
C MET A 62 15.76 -1.88 -3.09
N LYS A 63 16.14 -2.74 -2.17
CA LYS A 63 17.48 -3.36 -2.19
C LYS A 63 17.70 -4.20 -3.44
N SER A 64 16.69 -4.96 -3.85
CA SER A 64 16.76 -5.78 -5.06
C SER A 64 16.89 -4.91 -6.32
N LEU A 65 16.15 -3.82 -6.41
CA LEU A 65 16.24 -2.87 -7.52
C LEU A 65 17.61 -2.19 -7.56
N ASP A 66 18.13 -1.79 -6.40
CA ASP A 66 19.44 -1.17 -6.31
C ASP A 66 20.54 -2.11 -6.82
N SER A 67 20.42 -3.41 -6.56
CA SER A 67 21.39 -4.41 -7.02
C SER A 67 21.49 -4.52 -8.53
N ILE A 68 20.48 -4.09 -9.27
CA ILE A 68 20.47 -4.09 -10.73
C ILE A 68 20.55 -2.67 -11.32
N GLY A 69 20.90 -1.68 -10.50
CA GLY A 69 21.10 -0.31 -10.94
C GLY A 69 19.84 0.52 -11.11
N LEU A 70 18.72 0.09 -10.52
CA LEU A 70 17.45 0.82 -10.56
C LEU A 70 17.13 1.45 -9.22
N SER A 71 16.44 2.60 -9.24
CA SER A 71 15.97 3.28 -8.05
C SER A 71 14.46 3.51 -8.13
N ARG A 72 13.87 4.05 -7.07
CA ARG A 72 12.46 4.41 -7.06
C ARG A 72 12.05 5.33 -8.20
N GLU A 73 12.95 6.22 -8.60
CA GLU A 73 12.67 7.20 -9.66
C GLU A 73 12.61 6.57 -11.06
N ASP A 74 13.11 5.36 -11.22
CA ASP A 74 13.12 4.65 -12.51
C ASP A 74 11.87 3.82 -12.75
N VAL A 75 11.08 3.56 -11.71
CA VAL A 75 9.93 2.66 -11.76
C VAL A 75 8.66 3.35 -11.30
N TYR A 76 7.52 2.95 -11.86
CA TYR A 76 6.22 3.33 -11.35
C TYR A 76 5.69 2.21 -10.46
N MET A 77 5.27 2.55 -9.26
CA MET A 77 4.81 1.59 -8.25
C MET A 77 3.37 1.86 -7.84
N THR A 78 2.58 0.81 -7.79
CA THR A 78 1.18 0.89 -7.34
C THR A 78 0.75 -0.47 -6.79
N SER A 79 -0.52 -0.58 -6.42
CA SER A 79 -1.12 -1.83 -5.96
C SER A 79 -2.42 -2.08 -6.70
N SER A 80 -2.79 -3.33 -6.88
CA SER A 80 -4.06 -3.68 -7.52
C SER A 80 -5.25 -3.23 -6.68
N PHE A 81 -5.13 -3.28 -5.35
CA PHE A 81 -6.08 -2.69 -4.41
C PHE A 81 -5.37 -1.55 -3.69
N ARG A 82 -5.91 -0.35 -3.74
CA ARG A 82 -5.18 0.87 -3.34
C ARG A 82 -5.42 1.34 -1.92
N SER A 83 -6.31 0.69 -1.18
CA SER A 83 -6.54 0.95 0.25
C SER A 83 -6.10 -0.25 1.07
N ARG A 84 -5.64 -0.01 2.31
CA ARG A 84 -5.19 -1.10 3.17
C ARG A 84 -6.38 -1.90 3.68
N PRO A 85 -6.53 -3.18 3.30
CA PRO A 85 -7.48 -4.07 3.98
C PRO A 85 -6.93 -4.41 5.37
N TYR A 86 -7.77 -4.32 6.39
CA TYR A 86 -7.36 -4.62 7.76
C TYR A 86 -8.38 -5.49 8.48
N ARG A 87 -7.95 -6.10 9.57
CA ARG A 87 -8.79 -6.77 10.53
C ARG A 87 -8.36 -6.36 11.93
N TRP A 88 -9.30 -6.32 12.85
CA TRP A 88 -8.97 -6.11 14.25
C TRP A 88 -8.47 -7.40 14.87
N GLY A 89 -7.45 -7.31 15.71
CA GLY A 89 -6.91 -8.41 16.47
C GLY A 89 -6.39 -7.95 17.82
N THR A 90 -6.06 -8.89 18.67
CA THR A 90 -5.54 -8.61 20.01
C THR A 90 -4.04 -8.84 20.01
N LYS A 91 -3.30 -7.88 20.56
CA LYS A 91 -1.85 -7.98 20.74
C LYS A 91 -1.53 -8.01 22.21
N LYS A 92 -0.69 -8.97 22.63
CA LYS A 92 -0.15 -9.02 23.97
C LYS A 92 1.11 -8.16 24.03
N GLU A 93 1.10 -7.16 24.89
CA GLU A 93 2.25 -6.30 25.12
C GLU A 93 3.29 -6.99 26.03
N ARG A 94 4.50 -6.42 26.13
CA ARG A 94 5.57 -6.99 26.95
C ARG A 94 5.23 -7.07 28.43
N ASP A 95 4.39 -6.14 28.92
CA ASP A 95 3.93 -6.08 30.32
C ASP A 95 2.74 -7.00 30.60
N GLY A 96 2.30 -7.78 29.61
CA GLY A 96 1.15 -8.67 29.72
C GLY A 96 -0.20 -8.04 29.39
N THR A 97 -0.24 -6.73 29.13
CA THR A 97 -1.47 -6.02 28.77
C THR A 97 -1.94 -6.46 27.39
N LEU A 98 -3.26 -6.60 27.22
CA LEU A 98 -3.86 -6.90 25.92
C LEU A 98 -4.37 -5.60 25.29
N THR A 99 -3.96 -5.37 24.04
CA THR A 99 -4.41 -4.20 23.27
C THR A 99 -5.02 -4.66 21.95
N GLU A 100 -5.99 -3.91 21.46
CA GLU A 100 -6.56 -4.15 20.14
C GLU A 100 -5.69 -3.46 19.09
N ARG A 101 -5.46 -4.15 17.97
CA ARG A 101 -4.63 -3.65 16.90
C ARG A 101 -5.20 -4.06 15.55
N LYS A 102 -5.01 -3.20 14.55
CA LYS A 102 -5.31 -3.53 13.16
C LYS A 102 -4.18 -4.36 12.55
N TYR A 103 -4.54 -5.44 11.91
CA TYR A 103 -3.61 -6.29 11.14
C TYR A 103 -3.99 -6.27 9.68
N ASN A 104 -3.02 -6.47 8.81
CA ASN A 104 -3.28 -6.62 7.38
C ASN A 104 -4.12 -7.87 7.12
N ARG A 105 -5.00 -7.81 6.14
CA ARG A 105 -5.71 -8.98 5.61
C ARG A 105 -5.62 -8.97 4.10
N PRO A 106 -5.72 -10.13 3.43
CA PRO A 106 -5.80 -10.16 1.97
C PRO A 106 -7.04 -9.42 1.47
N PRO A 107 -6.95 -8.70 0.35
CA PRO A 107 -8.14 -8.11 -0.26
C PRO A 107 -9.08 -9.21 -0.76
N THR A 108 -10.38 -8.92 -0.75
CA THR A 108 -11.40 -9.84 -1.28
C THR A 108 -11.87 -9.35 -2.64
N GLN A 109 -12.48 -10.25 -3.42
CA GLN A 109 -13.01 -9.90 -4.74
C GLN A 109 -14.36 -9.19 -4.68
N LYS A 110 -14.93 -9.06 -3.50
CA LYS A 110 -16.22 -8.38 -3.31
C LYS A 110 -16.04 -6.94 -2.85
#